data_1f0625bf82e4d33512fe1c719aefc239
#
_entry.id   1f0625bf82e4d33512fe1c719aefc239
#
_cell.length_a   1.000
_cell.length_b   1.000
_cell.length_c   1.000
_cell.angle_alpha   90.00
_cell.angle_beta   90.00
_cell.angle_gamma   90.00
#
_symmetry.space_group_name_H-M   'P 1'
#
loop_
_entity.id
_entity.type
_entity.pdbx_description
1 polymer ?
#
loop_
_entity_poly.entity_id
_entity_poly.type
_entity_poly.pdbx_seq_one_letter_code
_entity_poly.pdbx_strand_id
1 'polypeptide(L)'
;RLKEEVDANLVSLLKFPALEATNLVKHAFSTRMGGVSTGYLSSMNLSFTKENSYDNVLENYKRVSKALGVDVEDMVLSYQTHTTNVLKVESKHRGSGILRKREYGDVDALITNEKGVCLVTFFADCVPIYLLDTKNKAIGLAHSGWRGTVERISEKTFAAMQSNYGSRAEDMIACVGPSICADWYEGAVEVADKFR
;
A
#
# COMPACT_ATOMS: atom_id res chain seq x y z
N ARG A 1 1.03 17.01 8.19
CA ARG A 1 1.92 16.88 7.02
C ARG A 1 2.65 15.57 7.10
N LEU A 2 2.92 14.94 5.96
CA LEU A 2 3.81 13.78 5.87
C LEU A 2 5.24 14.22 6.22
N LYS A 3 5.99 13.30 6.82
CA LYS A 3 7.43 13.47 7.08
C LYS A 3 8.17 12.68 6.00
N GLU A 4 9.18 13.29 5.38
CA GLU A 4 10.07 12.62 4.45
C GLU A 4 11.31 12.12 5.20
N GLU A 5 11.69 10.87 4.96
CA GLU A 5 12.94 10.28 5.42
C GLU A 5 13.72 9.77 4.22
N VAL A 6 15.00 10.12 4.16
CA VAL A 6 15.92 9.71 3.07
C VAL A 6 17.06 8.91 3.68
N ASP A 7 17.28 7.69 3.18
CA ASP A 7 18.37 6.83 3.63
C ASP A 7 19.69 7.12 2.89
N ALA A 8 20.75 6.40 3.28
CA ALA A 8 22.08 6.55 2.69
C ALA A 8 22.15 6.19 1.19
N ASN A 9 21.16 5.47 0.65
CA ASN A 9 21.03 5.12 -0.77
C ASN A 9 20.07 6.06 -1.52
N LEU A 10 19.71 7.19 -0.92
CA LEU A 10 18.77 8.19 -1.45
C LEU A 10 17.34 7.65 -1.63
N VAL A 11 17.00 6.54 -0.97
CA VAL A 11 15.60 6.07 -0.94
C VAL A 11 14.79 7.03 -0.09
N SER A 12 13.82 7.68 -0.70
CA SER A 12 12.95 8.64 -0.02
C SER A 12 11.60 7.98 0.29
N LEU A 13 11.25 7.98 1.57
CA LEU A 13 10.02 7.42 2.12
C LEU A 13 9.21 8.52 2.82
N LEU A 14 7.93 8.60 2.50
CA LEU A 14 6.98 9.48 3.19
C LEU A 14 6.29 8.71 4.31
N LYS A 15 6.24 9.29 5.50
CA LYS A 15 5.67 8.68 6.70
C LYS A 15 4.58 9.55 7.33
N PHE A 16 3.66 8.92 8.02
CA PHE A 16 2.59 9.58 8.77
C PHE A 16 2.97 9.72 10.23
N PRO A 17 3.16 10.94 10.77
CA PRO A 17 3.51 11.12 12.18
C PRO A 17 2.52 10.47 13.15
N ALA A 18 1.23 10.41 12.78
CA ALA A 18 0.20 9.75 13.60
C ALA A 18 0.45 8.24 13.75
N LEU A 19 0.94 7.56 12.71
CA LEU A 19 1.29 6.14 12.79
C LEU A 19 2.64 5.93 13.49
N GLU A 20 3.64 6.79 13.23
CA GLU A 20 4.96 6.74 13.90
C GLU A 20 4.82 6.88 15.41
N ALA A 21 3.98 7.82 15.89
CA ALA A 21 3.77 8.09 17.30
C ALA A 21 3.25 6.87 18.09
N THR A 22 2.63 5.90 17.41
CA THR A 22 2.14 4.67 18.07
C THR A 22 3.24 3.67 18.40
N ASN A 23 4.35 3.67 17.68
CA ASN A 23 5.40 2.64 17.72
C ASN A 23 4.87 1.20 17.50
N LEU A 24 3.68 1.03 16.90
CA LEU A 24 3.05 -0.26 16.69
C LEU A 24 3.32 -0.83 15.30
N VAL A 25 3.56 0.04 14.31
CA VAL A 25 3.64 -0.34 12.90
C VAL A 25 4.77 0.38 12.19
N LYS A 26 5.48 -0.33 11.32
CA LYS A 26 6.34 0.27 10.29
C LYS A 26 5.49 0.56 9.07
N HIS A 27 5.60 1.75 8.50
CA HIS A 27 4.83 2.15 7.33
C HIS A 27 5.61 3.15 6.49
N ALA A 28 5.33 3.21 5.23
CA ALA A 28 5.84 4.24 4.33
C ALA A 28 5.01 4.33 3.05
N PHE A 29 5.14 5.47 2.38
CA PHE A 29 4.84 5.62 0.96
C PHE A 29 6.15 5.93 0.25
N SER A 30 6.60 5.05 -0.68
CA SER A 30 7.84 5.25 -1.41
C SER A 30 7.69 6.34 -2.48
N THR A 31 8.74 7.13 -2.67
CA THR A 31 8.83 8.05 -3.80
C THR A 31 9.56 7.36 -4.97
N ARG A 32 9.75 8.10 -6.07
CA ARG A 32 10.52 7.58 -7.21
C ARG A 32 12.05 7.63 -7.04
N MET A 33 12.54 8.07 -5.89
CA MET A 33 13.96 8.30 -5.64
C MET A 33 14.68 7.08 -5.06
N GLY A 34 15.97 6.94 -5.39
CA GLY A 34 16.86 5.94 -4.78
C GLY A 34 16.82 4.54 -5.39
N GLY A 35 16.12 4.35 -6.50
CA GLY A 35 16.10 3.08 -7.24
C GLY A 35 17.24 2.93 -8.26
N VAL A 36 17.24 1.80 -8.97
CA VAL A 36 18.23 1.46 -10.01
C VAL A 36 17.65 1.42 -11.42
N SER A 37 16.33 1.54 -11.57
CA SER A 37 15.69 1.58 -12.88
C SER A 37 16.10 2.84 -13.65
N THR A 38 16.15 2.75 -14.98
CA THR A 38 16.64 3.82 -15.86
C THR A 38 15.57 4.30 -16.84
N GLY A 39 15.90 5.33 -17.62
CA GLY A 39 14.99 5.90 -18.61
C GLY A 39 13.72 6.48 -17.98
N TYR A 40 12.58 6.26 -18.61
CA TYR A 40 11.30 6.79 -18.12
C TYR A 40 10.82 6.16 -16.78
N LEU A 41 11.38 5.00 -16.41
CA LEU A 41 11.11 4.32 -15.13
C LEU A 41 12.03 4.77 -13.99
N SER A 42 12.95 5.70 -14.27
CA SER A 42 13.92 6.18 -13.28
C SER A 42 13.23 6.86 -12.10
N SER A 43 13.59 6.43 -10.88
CA SER A 43 14.55 5.37 -10.56
C SER A 43 13.93 4.22 -9.76
N MET A 44 12.93 4.45 -8.92
CA MET A 44 12.32 3.50 -8.01
C MET A 44 11.09 2.84 -8.64
N ASN A 45 11.27 2.11 -9.75
CA ASN A 45 10.18 1.33 -10.30
C ASN A 45 10.00 0.03 -9.52
N LEU A 46 8.79 -0.23 -9.04
CA LEU A 46 8.42 -1.43 -8.27
C LEU A 46 7.48 -2.36 -9.06
N SER A 47 7.28 -2.08 -10.36
CA SER A 47 6.39 -2.86 -11.22
C SER A 47 7.16 -3.85 -12.09
N PHE A 48 7.00 -5.14 -11.85
CA PHE A 48 7.55 -6.21 -12.69
C PHE A 48 6.94 -6.26 -14.11
N THR A 49 5.79 -5.63 -14.33
CA THR A 49 5.12 -5.63 -15.65
C THR A 49 5.52 -4.45 -16.54
N LYS A 50 6.22 -3.46 -15.98
CA LYS A 50 6.63 -2.23 -16.69
C LYS A 50 8.10 -2.22 -17.07
N GLU A 51 8.90 -3.09 -16.49
CA GLU A 51 10.34 -3.18 -16.70
C GLU A 51 10.74 -4.58 -17.18
N ASN A 52 11.66 -4.64 -18.14
CA ASN A 52 12.17 -5.91 -18.69
C ASN A 52 13.22 -6.56 -17.78
N SER A 53 13.82 -5.80 -16.85
CA SER A 53 14.81 -6.32 -15.90
C SER A 53 14.14 -6.68 -14.58
N TYR A 54 13.94 -7.96 -14.35
CA TYR A 54 13.48 -8.50 -13.07
C TYR A 54 14.42 -8.10 -11.93
N ASP A 55 15.74 -8.15 -12.18
CA ASP A 55 16.77 -7.86 -11.17
C ASP A 55 16.73 -6.42 -10.71
N ASN A 56 16.47 -5.45 -11.59
CA ASN A 56 16.32 -4.06 -11.21
C ASN A 56 15.13 -3.86 -10.28
N VAL A 57 13.98 -4.46 -10.60
CA VAL A 57 12.78 -4.36 -9.77
C VAL A 57 13.01 -5.02 -8.42
N LEU A 58 13.62 -6.20 -8.40
CA LEU A 58 13.96 -6.89 -7.15
C LEU A 58 14.93 -6.08 -6.29
N GLU A 59 15.95 -5.46 -6.91
CA GLU A 59 16.88 -4.57 -6.19
C GLU A 59 16.14 -3.35 -5.62
N ASN A 60 15.19 -2.77 -6.35
CA ASN A 60 14.36 -1.68 -5.85
C ASN A 60 13.55 -2.11 -4.61
N TYR A 61 12.95 -3.31 -4.63
CA TYR A 61 12.28 -3.87 -3.44
C TYR A 61 13.23 -4.03 -2.26
N LYS A 62 14.44 -4.55 -2.49
CA LYS A 62 15.47 -4.69 -1.44
C LYS A 62 15.85 -3.34 -0.83
N ARG A 63 15.96 -2.30 -1.64
CA ARG A 63 16.26 -0.93 -1.15
C ARG A 63 15.13 -0.37 -0.31
N VAL A 64 13.88 -0.46 -0.79
CA VAL A 64 12.71 0.00 -0.03
C VAL A 64 12.55 -0.79 1.26
N SER A 65 12.69 -2.12 1.23
CA SER A 65 12.56 -2.97 2.41
C SER A 65 13.60 -2.62 3.47
N LYS A 66 14.86 -2.43 3.05
CA LYS A 66 15.95 -2.01 3.93
C LYS A 66 15.69 -0.65 4.56
N ALA A 67 15.27 0.34 3.77
CA ALA A 67 14.94 1.68 4.26
C ALA A 67 13.76 1.67 5.24
N LEU A 68 12.78 0.78 5.03
CA LEU A 68 11.64 0.57 5.94
C LEU A 68 12.01 -0.28 7.16
N GLY A 69 13.11 -1.04 7.09
CA GLY A 69 13.56 -1.95 8.15
C GLY A 69 12.69 -3.20 8.25
N VAL A 70 12.30 -3.78 7.10
CA VAL A 70 11.60 -5.06 6.95
C VAL A 70 12.36 -5.92 5.94
N ASP A 71 12.05 -7.22 5.86
CA ASP A 71 12.62 -8.10 4.86
C ASP A 71 11.71 -8.18 3.63
N VAL A 72 12.30 -8.40 2.44
CA VAL A 72 11.53 -8.56 1.20
C VAL A 72 10.63 -9.80 1.28
N GLU A 73 11.09 -10.82 2.00
CA GLU A 73 10.37 -12.06 2.29
C GLU A 73 9.08 -11.83 3.05
N ASP A 74 8.99 -10.76 3.83
CA ASP A 74 7.80 -10.41 4.62
C ASP A 74 6.73 -9.70 3.79
N MET A 75 7.09 -9.19 2.61
CA MET A 75 6.20 -8.40 1.77
C MET A 75 5.16 -9.27 1.05
N VAL A 76 3.92 -8.76 1.02
CA VAL A 76 2.79 -9.38 0.30
C VAL A 76 2.15 -8.32 -0.58
N LEU A 77 2.21 -8.53 -1.88
CA LEU A 77 1.69 -7.59 -2.87
C LEU A 77 0.21 -7.84 -3.16
N SER A 78 -0.58 -6.79 -3.22
CA SER A 78 -1.95 -6.84 -3.76
C SER A 78 -1.97 -7.23 -5.24
N TYR A 79 -3.14 -7.57 -5.76
CA TYR A 79 -3.40 -7.76 -7.20
C TYR A 79 -4.56 -6.84 -7.61
N GLN A 80 -4.24 -5.56 -7.78
CA GLN A 80 -5.20 -4.49 -7.96
C GLN A 80 -5.84 -4.51 -9.34
N THR A 81 -7.16 -4.48 -9.38
CA THR A 81 -7.99 -4.41 -10.58
C THR A 81 -9.12 -3.39 -10.43
N HIS A 82 -8.98 -2.48 -9.45
CA HIS A 82 -9.95 -1.44 -9.11
C HIS A 82 -11.30 -1.99 -8.62
N THR A 83 -11.25 -3.10 -7.88
CA THR A 83 -12.37 -3.69 -7.16
C THR A 83 -12.46 -3.18 -5.71
N THR A 84 -13.30 -3.82 -4.92
CA THR A 84 -13.36 -3.60 -3.46
C THR A 84 -13.09 -4.86 -2.66
N ASN A 85 -12.45 -5.85 -3.30
CA ASN A 85 -12.11 -7.10 -2.64
C ASN A 85 -10.99 -6.90 -1.63
N VAL A 86 -11.19 -7.45 -0.43
CA VAL A 86 -10.26 -7.40 0.69
C VAL A 86 -9.72 -8.79 0.97
N LEU A 87 -8.42 -8.95 1.00
CA LEU A 87 -7.75 -10.20 1.35
C LEU A 87 -7.23 -10.13 2.79
N LYS A 88 -7.61 -11.12 3.61
CA LYS A 88 -6.92 -11.40 4.86
C LYS A 88 -5.59 -12.07 4.54
N VAL A 89 -4.50 -11.40 4.90
CA VAL A 89 -3.14 -11.86 4.70
C VAL A 89 -2.63 -12.56 5.96
N GLU A 90 -2.03 -13.71 5.77
CA GLU A 90 -1.41 -14.55 6.80
C GLU A 90 0.05 -14.82 6.45
N SER A 91 0.86 -15.30 7.38
CA SER A 91 2.30 -15.57 7.19
C SER A 91 2.59 -16.49 5.99
N LYS A 92 1.67 -17.39 5.64
CA LYS A 92 1.78 -18.23 4.42
C LYS A 92 1.82 -17.44 3.11
N HIS A 93 1.35 -16.19 3.10
CA HIS A 93 1.33 -15.32 1.92
C HIS A 93 2.64 -14.52 1.74
N ARG A 94 3.55 -14.54 2.71
CA ARG A 94 4.82 -13.78 2.66
C ARG A 94 5.60 -14.08 1.37
N GLY A 95 6.18 -13.05 0.77
CA GLY A 95 6.91 -13.10 -0.50
C GLY A 95 6.03 -13.15 -1.76
N SER A 96 4.68 -13.20 -1.61
CA SER A 96 3.78 -13.28 -2.75
C SER A 96 3.81 -12.03 -3.62
N GLY A 97 4.05 -12.22 -4.92
CA GLY A 97 4.13 -11.18 -5.93
C GLY A 97 5.54 -10.62 -6.16
N ILE A 98 6.53 -10.98 -5.30
CA ILE A 98 7.94 -10.61 -5.46
C ILE A 98 8.78 -11.88 -5.65
N LEU A 99 8.83 -12.73 -4.64
CA LEU A 99 9.68 -13.92 -4.62
C LEU A 99 8.96 -15.18 -5.10
N ARG A 100 7.64 -15.15 -5.09
CA ARG A 100 6.78 -16.22 -5.57
C ARG A 100 5.51 -15.67 -6.22
N LYS A 101 4.90 -16.48 -7.07
CA LYS A 101 3.64 -16.13 -7.72
C LYS A 101 2.52 -15.95 -6.69
N ARG A 102 1.64 -14.98 -6.92
CA ARG A 102 0.40 -14.81 -6.16
C ARG A 102 -0.57 -15.96 -6.49
N GLU A 103 -1.24 -16.47 -5.47
CA GLU A 103 -2.29 -17.49 -5.58
C GLU A 103 -3.70 -16.87 -5.50
N TYR A 104 -3.77 -15.55 -5.55
CA TYR A 104 -4.99 -14.74 -5.52
C TYR A 104 -4.97 -13.69 -6.63
N GLY A 105 -6.14 -13.19 -6.97
CA GLY A 105 -6.37 -12.11 -7.94
C GLY A 105 -7.46 -11.16 -7.47
N ASP A 106 -7.62 -10.05 -8.19
CA ASP A 106 -8.70 -9.08 -7.96
C ASP A 106 -8.79 -8.58 -6.51
N VAL A 107 -7.66 -8.17 -5.93
CA VAL A 107 -7.54 -7.75 -4.54
C VAL A 107 -6.98 -6.33 -4.49
N ASP A 108 -7.79 -5.40 -4.03
CA ASP A 108 -7.45 -3.98 -3.91
C ASP A 108 -7.22 -3.53 -2.46
N ALA A 109 -7.49 -4.40 -1.48
CA ALA A 109 -7.15 -4.16 -0.09
C ALA A 109 -6.60 -5.41 0.60
N LEU A 110 -5.69 -5.20 1.54
CA LEU A 110 -5.04 -6.23 2.34
C LEU A 110 -5.23 -5.91 3.82
N ILE A 111 -5.51 -6.92 4.64
CA ILE A 111 -5.59 -6.78 6.11
C ILE A 111 -4.80 -7.89 6.78
N THR A 112 -4.18 -7.61 7.94
CA THR A 112 -3.51 -8.61 8.77
C THR A 112 -3.41 -8.15 10.22
N ASN A 113 -3.31 -9.10 11.15
CA ASN A 113 -2.86 -8.88 12.51
C ASN A 113 -1.60 -9.71 12.85
N GLU A 114 -0.99 -10.33 11.85
CA GLU A 114 0.21 -11.13 12.05
C GLU A 114 1.47 -10.26 11.99
N LYS A 115 2.34 -10.42 12.98
CA LYS A 115 3.66 -9.78 13.00
C LYS A 115 4.56 -10.37 11.90
N GLY A 116 5.45 -9.54 11.33
CA GLY A 116 6.35 -9.96 10.27
C GLY A 116 5.64 -10.15 8.92
N VAL A 117 4.47 -9.54 8.74
CA VAL A 117 3.77 -9.46 7.45
C VAL A 117 3.73 -8.00 7.03
N CYS A 118 4.28 -7.69 5.85
CA CYS A 118 4.30 -6.35 5.27
C CYS A 118 3.33 -6.27 4.09
N LEU A 119 2.26 -5.51 4.24
CA LEU A 119 1.26 -5.30 3.18
C LEU A 119 1.78 -4.28 2.17
N VAL A 120 1.66 -4.59 0.88
CA VAL A 120 2.13 -3.70 -0.21
C VAL A 120 1.05 -3.51 -1.26
N THR A 121 0.76 -2.26 -1.57
CA THR A 121 -0.13 -1.82 -2.65
C THR A 121 0.56 -0.78 -3.53
N PHE A 122 0.09 -0.59 -4.74
CA PHE A 122 0.71 0.26 -5.76
C PHE A 122 -0.17 1.44 -6.09
N PHE A 123 0.47 2.58 -6.31
CA PHE A 123 -0.21 3.83 -6.62
C PHE A 123 0.55 4.60 -7.70
N ALA A 124 -0.18 5.16 -8.65
CA ALA A 124 0.25 6.26 -9.50
C ALA A 124 -0.57 7.50 -9.09
N ASP A 125 -1.88 7.44 -9.30
CA ASP A 125 -2.81 8.56 -9.10
C ASP A 125 -3.85 8.27 -8.01
N CYS A 126 -4.17 6.98 -7.80
CA CYS A 126 -5.18 6.54 -6.83
C CYS A 126 -4.77 6.80 -5.38
N VAL A 127 -5.74 6.77 -4.48
CA VAL A 127 -5.60 7.15 -3.07
C VAL A 127 -5.18 5.95 -2.21
N PRO A 128 -4.02 6.00 -1.52
CA PRO A 128 -3.66 5.03 -0.48
C PRO A 128 -4.45 5.28 0.80
N ILE A 129 -5.00 4.21 1.38
CA ILE A 129 -5.67 4.27 2.69
C ILE A 129 -4.99 3.30 3.63
N TYR A 130 -4.41 3.84 4.70
CA TYR A 130 -3.75 3.10 5.78
C TYR A 130 -4.69 3.04 6.98
N LEU A 131 -4.92 1.85 7.51
CA LEU A 131 -5.73 1.61 8.70
C LEU A 131 -4.88 0.91 9.75
N LEU A 132 -4.91 1.39 10.99
CA LEU A 132 -4.26 0.78 12.15
C LEU A 132 -5.27 0.66 13.28
N ASP A 133 -5.53 -0.55 13.72
CA ASP A 133 -6.20 -0.85 14.98
C ASP A 133 -5.13 -0.91 16.09
N THR A 134 -5.15 0.09 16.96
CA THR A 134 -4.15 0.24 18.01
C THR A 134 -4.33 -0.77 19.14
N LYS A 135 -5.53 -1.29 19.33
CA LYS A 135 -5.88 -2.25 20.39
C LYS A 135 -5.62 -3.70 19.96
N ASN A 136 -6.18 -4.10 18.82
CA ASN A 136 -6.03 -5.48 18.32
C ASN A 136 -4.74 -5.67 17.49
N LYS A 137 -3.96 -4.57 17.28
CA LYS A 137 -2.69 -4.57 16.52
C LYS A 137 -2.87 -5.14 15.13
N ALA A 138 -3.98 -4.80 14.49
CA ALA A 138 -4.29 -5.16 13.12
C ALA A 138 -4.06 -3.97 12.19
N ILE A 139 -3.65 -4.25 10.96
CA ILE A 139 -3.42 -3.25 9.94
C ILE A 139 -4.24 -3.55 8.68
N GLY A 140 -4.62 -2.49 7.97
CA GLY A 140 -5.23 -2.55 6.65
C GLY A 140 -4.56 -1.57 5.70
N LEU A 141 -4.44 -1.96 4.45
CA LEU A 141 -3.90 -1.12 3.38
C LEU A 141 -4.79 -1.29 2.14
N ALA A 142 -5.43 -0.20 1.70
CA ALA A 142 -6.37 -0.23 0.59
C ALA A 142 -5.95 0.70 -0.54
N HIS A 143 -6.16 0.24 -1.76
CA HIS A 143 -6.03 1.00 -3.00
C HIS A 143 -7.40 1.55 -3.39
N SER A 144 -7.59 2.86 -3.19
CA SER A 144 -8.85 3.55 -3.49
C SER A 144 -8.73 4.34 -4.80
N GLY A 145 -8.93 3.65 -5.93
CA GLY A 145 -9.22 4.29 -7.20
C GLY A 145 -10.65 4.85 -7.20
N TRP A 146 -11.06 5.61 -8.23
CA TRP A 146 -12.39 6.23 -8.26
C TRP A 146 -13.53 5.19 -8.11
N ARG A 147 -13.43 4.00 -8.74
CA ARG A 147 -14.41 2.92 -8.58
C ARG A 147 -14.48 2.42 -7.15
N GLY A 148 -13.31 2.10 -6.57
CA GLY A 148 -13.21 1.66 -5.18
C GLY A 148 -13.71 2.72 -4.19
N THR A 149 -13.52 4.01 -4.50
CA THR A 149 -14.03 5.13 -3.67
C THR A 149 -15.56 5.17 -3.70
N VAL A 150 -16.16 5.13 -4.90
CA VAL A 150 -17.64 5.09 -5.06
C VAL A 150 -18.22 3.88 -4.35
N GLU A 151 -17.59 2.73 -4.46
CA GLU A 151 -18.02 1.48 -3.84
C GLU A 151 -17.54 1.31 -2.39
N ARG A 152 -16.95 2.36 -1.80
CA ARG A 152 -16.55 2.45 -0.38
C ARG A 152 -15.55 1.38 0.06
N ILE A 153 -14.44 1.23 -0.68
CA ILE A 153 -13.39 0.25 -0.35
C ILE A 153 -12.83 0.45 1.07
N SER A 154 -12.71 1.68 1.57
CA SER A 154 -12.24 1.97 2.94
C SER A 154 -13.19 1.40 3.99
N GLU A 155 -14.51 1.57 3.81
CA GLU A 155 -15.54 1.00 4.68
C GLU A 155 -15.52 -0.53 4.63
N LYS A 156 -15.41 -1.12 3.43
CA LYS A 156 -15.31 -2.58 3.27
C LYS A 156 -14.04 -3.15 3.89
N THR A 157 -12.92 -2.42 3.80
CA THR A 157 -11.67 -2.82 4.47
C THR A 157 -11.82 -2.78 5.99
N PHE A 158 -12.42 -1.73 6.53
CA PHE A 158 -12.71 -1.63 7.95
C PHE A 158 -13.68 -2.72 8.41
N ALA A 159 -14.76 -2.98 7.66
CA ALA A 159 -15.70 -4.06 7.97
C ALA A 159 -15.03 -5.45 7.98
N ALA A 160 -14.07 -5.68 7.06
CA ALA A 160 -13.26 -6.89 7.10
C ALA A 160 -12.37 -6.96 8.35
N MET A 161 -11.79 -5.84 8.80
CA MET A 161 -11.03 -5.79 10.06
C MET A 161 -11.94 -6.02 11.28
N GLN A 162 -13.15 -5.48 11.28
CA GLN A 162 -14.14 -5.76 12.33
C GLN A 162 -14.47 -7.24 12.39
N SER A 163 -14.78 -7.84 11.26
CA SER A 163 -15.18 -9.25 11.17
C SER A 163 -14.06 -10.22 11.55
N ASN A 164 -12.81 -9.91 11.18
CA ASN A 164 -11.68 -10.82 11.41
C ASN A 164 -10.95 -10.58 12.74
N TYR A 165 -10.95 -9.35 13.26
CA TYR A 165 -10.11 -8.96 14.40
C TYR A 165 -10.89 -8.28 15.52
N GLY A 166 -12.21 -8.03 15.35
CA GLY A 166 -13.01 -7.30 16.31
C GLY A 166 -12.67 -5.81 16.42
N SER A 167 -12.12 -5.22 15.33
CA SER A 167 -11.73 -3.82 15.29
C SER A 167 -12.91 -2.89 15.53
N ARG A 168 -12.70 -1.82 16.30
CA ARG A 168 -13.73 -0.81 16.63
C ARG A 168 -13.27 0.55 16.16
N ALA A 169 -14.20 1.38 15.69
CA ALA A 169 -13.88 2.69 15.11
C ALA A 169 -13.09 3.61 16.06
N GLU A 170 -13.39 3.56 17.36
CA GLU A 170 -12.71 4.36 18.38
C GLU A 170 -11.24 3.95 18.61
N ASP A 171 -10.85 2.73 18.21
CA ASP A 171 -9.50 2.19 18.36
C ASP A 171 -8.65 2.39 17.06
N MET A 172 -9.26 2.97 16.01
CA MET A 172 -8.64 3.09 14.69
C MET A 172 -7.92 4.41 14.47
N ILE A 173 -6.77 4.31 13.81
CA ILE A 173 -6.11 5.43 13.12
C ILE A 173 -6.22 5.18 11.62
N ALA A 174 -6.78 6.13 10.88
CA ALA A 174 -6.84 6.12 9.43
C ALA A 174 -5.97 7.25 8.86
N CYS A 175 -5.15 6.92 7.87
CA CYS A 175 -4.34 7.90 7.15
C CYS A 175 -4.58 7.77 5.64
N VAL A 176 -4.66 8.91 4.98
CA VAL A 176 -4.81 9.01 3.52
C VAL A 176 -3.49 9.49 2.94
N GLY A 177 -2.95 8.73 1.99
CA GLY A 177 -1.65 9.01 1.39
C GLY A 177 -1.70 9.94 0.18
N PRO A 178 -0.53 10.21 -0.44
CA PRO A 178 -0.45 11.02 -1.64
C PRO A 178 -1.26 10.43 -2.80
N SER A 179 -1.92 11.30 -3.54
CA SER A 179 -2.67 10.96 -4.75
C SER A 179 -2.62 12.13 -5.73
N ILE A 180 -3.15 11.92 -6.93
CA ILE A 180 -3.35 13.02 -7.87
C ILE A 180 -4.23 14.12 -7.24
N CYS A 181 -3.87 15.38 -7.43
CA CYS A 181 -4.69 16.50 -6.94
C CYS A 181 -5.83 16.84 -7.90
N ALA A 182 -6.82 17.56 -7.40
CA ALA A 182 -8.01 17.93 -8.17
C ALA A 182 -7.70 18.71 -9.45
N ASP A 183 -6.66 19.55 -9.44
CA ASP A 183 -6.27 20.39 -10.59
C ASP A 183 -5.73 19.57 -11.78
N TRP A 184 -5.29 18.35 -11.54
CA TRP A 184 -4.71 17.46 -12.55
C TRP A 184 -5.57 16.22 -12.83
N TYR A 185 -6.63 16.00 -12.04
CA TYR A 185 -7.53 14.87 -12.25
C TYR A 185 -8.68 15.24 -13.18
N GLU A 186 -8.53 14.93 -14.45
CA GLU A 186 -9.59 15.07 -15.45
C GLU A 186 -10.49 13.84 -15.42
N GLY A 187 -11.72 14.02 -14.98
CA GLY A 187 -12.73 12.97 -14.91
C GLY A 187 -13.89 13.24 -15.88
N ALA A 188 -14.37 12.18 -16.55
CA ALA A 188 -15.56 12.28 -17.39
C ALA A 188 -16.82 12.50 -16.54
N VAL A 189 -17.88 13.04 -17.15
CA VAL A 189 -19.16 13.35 -16.47
C VAL A 189 -19.74 12.08 -15.82
N GLU A 190 -19.61 10.94 -16.48
CA GLU A 190 -20.08 9.63 -15.98
C GLU A 190 -19.40 9.22 -14.67
N VAL A 191 -18.16 9.66 -14.45
CA VAL A 191 -17.45 9.44 -13.17
C VAL A 191 -18.06 10.31 -12.09
N ALA A 192 -18.28 11.61 -12.39
CA ALA A 192 -18.89 12.55 -11.44
C ALA A 192 -20.29 12.11 -11.01
N ASP A 193 -21.09 11.56 -11.95
CA ASP A 193 -22.45 11.08 -11.66
C ASP A 193 -22.48 9.88 -10.70
N LYS A 194 -21.38 9.10 -10.62
CA LYS A 194 -21.28 7.99 -9.65
C LYS A 194 -21.06 8.44 -8.21
N PHE A 195 -20.67 9.70 -8.01
CA PHE A 195 -20.46 10.28 -6.66
C PHE A 195 -21.68 11.06 -6.14
N ARG A 196 -22.76 11.17 -6.92
CA ARG A 196 -24.03 11.78 -6.53
C ARG A 196 -25.00 10.72 -6.01
#